data_7d90f613d3d1508b432428a86e08a3ef
#
_entry.id   7d90f613d3d1508b432428a86e08a3ef
#
_cell.length_a   1.000
_cell.length_b   1.000
_cell.length_c   1.000
_cell.angle_alpha   90.00
_cell.angle_beta   90.00
_cell.angle_gamma   90.00
#
_symmetry.space_group_name_H-M   'P 1'
#
loop_
_entity.id
_entity.type
_entity.pdbx_description
1 polymer ?
#
loop_
_entity_poly.entity_id
_entity_poly.type
_entity_poly.pdbx_seq_one_letter_code
_entity_poly.pdbx_strand_id
1 'polypeptide(L)'
;MFVGREEQFKQLKDLWRKPVASLVTCRGRRRIGKSTLIAEFARRNRVRFIKLEGLPSREGVTNDDQLQAFARQLSDQTGTKYEPLTCWFDAFARLDGLVEQKTKTVVLLDEISWMGMFDVNFPGELKYAWDNRFSKRNKLIVVLCGSVSS
;
A
#
# COMPACT_ATOMS: atom_id res chain seq x y z
N MET A 1 8.28 -14.38 18.46
CA MET A 1 8.48 -13.71 17.25
C MET A 1 7.83 -14.38 16.08
N PHE A 2 8.31 -15.55 15.75
CA PHE A 2 7.71 -16.30 14.66
C PHE A 2 6.34 -16.87 15.00
N VAL A 3 6.05 -17.01 16.28
CA VAL A 3 4.74 -17.47 16.73
C VAL A 3 3.65 -16.54 16.21
N GLY A 4 3.85 -15.23 16.33
CA GLY A 4 2.89 -14.27 15.81
C GLY A 4 2.84 -14.27 14.28
N ARG A 5 3.95 -14.61 13.65
CA ARG A 5 4.04 -14.60 12.19
C ARG A 5 3.14 -15.65 11.53
N GLU A 6 3.11 -16.86 12.10
CA GLU A 6 2.25 -17.91 11.56
C GLU A 6 0.78 -17.52 11.64
N GLU A 7 0.38 -16.92 12.76
CA GLU A 7 -0.98 -16.48 12.93
C GLU A 7 -1.31 -15.34 11.98
N GLN A 8 -0.38 -14.43 11.77
CA GLN A 8 -0.58 -13.33 10.84
C GLN A 8 -0.74 -13.82 9.41
N PHE A 9 0.04 -14.82 9.00
CA PHE A 9 -0.12 -15.42 7.69
C PHE A 9 -1.51 -16.04 7.54
N LYS A 10 -1.99 -16.70 8.57
CA LYS A 10 -3.31 -17.30 8.54
C LYS A 10 -4.39 -16.24 8.40
N GLN A 11 -4.27 -15.13 9.13
CA GLN A 11 -5.22 -14.04 9.03
C GLN A 11 -5.25 -13.43 7.62
N LEU A 12 -4.08 -13.22 7.03
CA LEU A 12 -4.00 -12.71 5.67
C LEU A 12 -4.62 -13.68 4.68
N LYS A 13 -4.38 -14.98 4.86
CA LYS A 13 -4.94 -15.99 3.97
C LYS A 13 -6.46 -16.07 4.09
N ASP A 14 -6.98 -15.88 5.28
CA ASP A 14 -8.43 -15.86 5.49
C ASP A 14 -9.06 -14.68 4.75
N LEU A 15 -8.44 -13.49 4.83
CA LEU A 15 -8.88 -12.32 4.08
C LEU A 15 -8.78 -12.56 2.58
N TRP A 16 -7.72 -13.24 2.17
CA TRP A 16 -7.46 -13.52 0.77
C TRP A 16 -8.53 -14.37 0.12
N ARG A 17 -9.15 -15.26 0.91
CA ARG A 17 -10.19 -16.15 0.41
C ARG A 17 -11.55 -15.46 0.26
N LYS A 18 -11.72 -14.30 0.87
CA LYS A 18 -12.99 -13.59 0.78
C LYS A 18 -13.19 -13.03 -0.62
N PRO A 19 -14.43 -13.03 -1.12
CA PRO A 19 -14.71 -12.48 -2.46
C PRO A 19 -14.88 -10.96 -2.45
N VAL A 20 -14.27 -10.26 -1.52
CA VAL A 20 -14.34 -8.81 -1.40
C VAL A 20 -12.96 -8.27 -1.11
N ALA A 21 -12.76 -7.00 -1.45
CA ALA A 21 -11.51 -6.32 -1.11
C ALA A 21 -11.39 -6.18 0.41
N SER A 22 -10.17 -6.20 0.89
CA SER A 22 -9.89 -6.05 2.32
C SER A 22 -8.87 -4.94 2.56
N LEU A 23 -9.08 -4.20 3.64
CA LEU A 23 -8.17 -3.16 4.07
C LEU A 23 -7.59 -3.58 5.41
N VAL A 24 -6.27 -3.66 5.48
CA VAL A 24 -5.57 -4.14 6.65
C VAL A 24 -4.60 -3.05 7.12
N THR A 25 -4.56 -2.79 8.40
CA THR A 25 -3.56 -1.88 8.95
C THR A 25 -2.57 -2.68 9.78
N CYS A 26 -1.29 -2.40 9.56
CA CYS A 26 -0.20 -2.98 10.33
C CYS A 26 0.49 -1.88 11.09
N ARG A 27 0.45 -1.93 12.39
CA ARG A 27 1.11 -0.96 13.25
C ARG A 27 2.18 -1.65 14.07
N GLY A 28 3.11 -0.87 14.54
CA GLY A 28 4.18 -1.37 15.37
C GLY A 28 5.48 -0.67 15.05
N ARG A 29 6.51 -1.13 15.71
CA ARG A 29 7.82 -0.55 15.50
C ARG A 29 8.35 -0.92 14.12
N ARG A 30 9.10 0.01 13.55
CA ARG A 30 9.65 -0.17 12.20
C ARG A 30 10.46 -1.44 12.04
N ARG A 31 11.13 -1.89 13.09
CA ARG A 31 12.08 -2.99 13.01
C ARG A 31 11.49 -4.38 13.14
N ILE A 32 10.18 -4.51 13.25
CA ILE A 32 9.59 -5.83 13.43
C ILE A 32 9.20 -6.52 12.12
N GLY A 33 9.65 -5.97 10.98
CA GLY A 33 9.52 -6.66 9.72
C GLY A 33 8.12 -6.76 9.16
N LYS A 34 7.28 -5.77 9.41
CA LYS A 34 5.90 -5.80 8.92
C LYS A 34 5.82 -5.88 7.41
N SER A 35 6.58 -5.03 6.71
CA SER A 35 6.56 -5.05 5.26
C SER A 35 7.19 -6.33 4.71
N THR A 36 8.19 -6.87 5.38
CA THR A 36 8.79 -8.15 5.00
C THR A 36 7.78 -9.27 5.12
N LEU A 37 6.97 -9.25 6.18
CA LEU A 37 5.92 -10.25 6.38
C LEU A 37 4.92 -10.24 5.22
N ILE A 38 4.48 -9.04 4.82
CA ILE A 38 3.51 -8.90 3.73
C ILE A 38 4.12 -9.36 2.40
N ALA A 39 5.37 -8.98 2.15
CA ALA A 39 6.06 -9.39 0.93
C ALA A 39 6.21 -10.92 0.88
N GLU A 40 6.53 -11.55 2.02
CA GLU A 40 6.67 -12.98 2.08
C GLU A 40 5.33 -13.69 1.88
N PHE A 41 4.25 -13.16 2.42
CA PHE A 41 2.92 -13.68 2.20
C PHE A 41 2.60 -13.69 0.69
N ALA A 42 2.86 -12.58 0.03
CA ALA A 42 2.59 -12.47 -1.41
C ALA A 42 3.42 -13.46 -2.20
N ARG A 43 4.69 -13.62 -1.86
CA ARG A 43 5.58 -14.56 -2.53
C ARG A 43 5.10 -16.00 -2.34
N ARG A 44 4.75 -16.38 -1.11
CA ARG A 44 4.30 -17.75 -0.81
C ARG A 44 3.02 -18.11 -1.55
N ASN A 45 2.14 -17.14 -1.72
CA ASN A 45 0.84 -17.39 -2.34
C ASN A 45 0.82 -17.04 -3.83
N ARG A 46 1.96 -16.65 -4.38
CA ARG A 46 2.14 -16.35 -5.81
C ARG A 46 1.14 -15.32 -6.30
N VAL A 47 0.98 -14.25 -5.52
CA VAL A 47 0.07 -13.18 -5.86
C VAL A 47 0.87 -11.97 -6.33
N ARG A 48 0.22 -11.13 -7.12
CA ARG A 48 0.83 -9.88 -7.55
C ARG A 48 1.02 -8.98 -6.34
N PHE A 49 2.20 -8.37 -6.24
CA PHE A 49 2.55 -7.53 -5.11
C PHE A 49 3.04 -6.18 -5.60
N ILE A 50 2.40 -5.11 -5.11
CA ILE A 50 2.80 -3.74 -5.41
C ILE A 50 3.11 -3.06 -4.08
N LYS A 51 4.35 -2.62 -3.91
CA LYS A 51 4.77 -1.94 -2.70
C LYS A 51 5.11 -0.49 -3.01
N LEU A 52 4.43 0.43 -2.33
CA LEU A 52 4.65 1.87 -2.50
C LEU A 52 5.05 2.42 -1.13
N GLU A 53 6.22 3.03 -1.07
CA GLU A 53 6.82 3.43 0.19
C GLU A 53 7.01 4.93 0.24
N GLY A 54 6.59 5.53 1.36
CA GLY A 54 6.83 6.95 1.60
C GLY A 54 8.31 7.21 1.83
N LEU A 55 8.77 8.38 1.39
CA LEU A 55 10.14 8.80 1.63
C LEU A 55 10.32 9.22 3.07
N PRO A 56 11.50 8.94 3.67
CA PRO A 56 11.77 9.40 5.03
C PRO A 56 11.52 10.89 5.16
N SER A 57 10.82 11.24 6.23
CA SER A 57 10.52 12.63 6.52
C SER A 57 11.79 13.32 7.01
N ARG A 58 12.28 14.28 6.25
CA ARG A 58 13.44 15.06 6.61
C ARG A 58 13.33 16.43 5.95
N GLU A 59 14.18 17.34 6.39
CA GLU A 59 14.21 18.68 5.86
C GLU A 59 14.39 18.65 4.34
N GLY A 60 13.59 19.44 3.65
CA GLY A 60 13.66 19.55 2.20
C GLY A 60 12.75 18.59 1.43
N VAL A 61 12.20 17.57 2.08
CA VAL A 61 11.25 16.68 1.42
C VAL A 61 9.88 17.33 1.38
N THR A 62 9.26 17.33 0.21
CA THR A 62 7.98 18.00 -0.02
C THR A 62 6.89 16.98 -0.36
N ASN A 63 5.65 17.45 -0.38
CA ASN A 63 4.55 16.62 -0.85
C ASN A 63 4.77 16.18 -2.30
N ASP A 64 5.33 17.06 -3.13
CA ASP A 64 5.62 16.70 -4.51
C ASP A 64 6.66 15.58 -4.58
N ASP A 65 7.67 15.61 -3.71
CA ASP A 65 8.65 14.51 -3.66
C ASP A 65 7.97 13.18 -3.35
N GLN A 66 7.01 13.18 -2.42
CA GLN A 66 6.26 11.97 -2.09
C GLN A 66 5.43 11.50 -3.27
N LEU A 67 4.76 12.43 -3.96
CA LEU A 67 3.94 12.08 -5.14
C LEU A 67 4.79 11.50 -6.25
N GLN A 68 5.96 12.08 -6.52
CA GLN A 68 6.81 11.57 -7.59
C GLN A 68 7.46 10.23 -7.22
N ALA A 69 7.79 10.04 -5.95
CA ALA A 69 8.28 8.74 -5.48
C ALA A 69 7.21 7.67 -5.68
N PHE A 70 5.96 7.99 -5.35
CA PHE A 70 4.83 7.10 -5.58
C PHE A 70 4.71 6.75 -7.07
N ALA A 71 4.74 7.77 -7.92
CA ALA A 71 4.60 7.57 -9.36
C ALA A 71 5.73 6.72 -9.94
N ARG A 72 6.98 6.95 -9.49
CA ARG A 72 8.13 6.19 -9.98
C ARG A 72 8.08 4.74 -9.53
N GLN A 73 7.72 4.49 -8.28
CA GLN A 73 7.62 3.13 -7.76
C GLN A 73 6.51 2.37 -8.47
N LEU A 74 5.38 3.03 -8.70
CA LEU A 74 4.26 2.40 -9.40
C LEU A 74 4.63 2.04 -10.83
N SER A 75 5.27 2.98 -11.54
CA SER A 75 5.77 2.75 -12.90
C SER A 75 6.74 1.57 -12.94
N ASP A 76 7.69 1.55 -12.02
CA ASP A 76 8.72 0.53 -11.97
C ASP A 76 8.14 -0.87 -11.76
N GLN A 77 7.16 -0.99 -10.85
CA GLN A 77 6.61 -2.28 -10.48
C GLN A 77 5.55 -2.80 -11.43
N THR A 78 4.93 -1.94 -12.21
CA THR A 78 3.88 -2.34 -13.14
C THR A 78 4.31 -2.35 -14.59
N GLY A 79 5.54 -1.89 -14.87
CA GLY A 79 6.06 -1.84 -16.22
C GLY A 79 5.44 -0.73 -17.06
N THR A 80 4.80 0.25 -16.43
CA THR A 80 4.19 1.36 -17.15
C THR A 80 5.16 2.54 -17.21
N LYS A 81 4.90 3.45 -18.14
CA LYS A 81 5.72 4.64 -18.28
C LYS A 81 5.52 5.57 -17.09
N TYR A 82 6.61 6.12 -16.58
CA TYR A 82 6.52 7.13 -15.55
C TYR A 82 5.83 8.38 -16.08
N GLU A 83 4.85 8.85 -15.32
CA GLU A 83 4.23 10.14 -15.57
C GLU A 83 4.07 10.87 -14.25
N PRO A 84 4.39 12.16 -14.19
CA PRO A 84 4.26 12.92 -12.94
C PRO A 84 2.85 12.90 -12.38
N LEU A 85 2.76 12.95 -11.06
CA LEU A 85 1.50 13.07 -10.35
C LEU A 85 1.45 14.46 -9.70
N THR A 86 0.25 15.03 -9.62
CA THR A 86 0.07 16.36 -9.04
C THR A 86 -0.75 16.33 -7.76
N CYS A 87 -1.49 15.26 -7.50
CA CYS A 87 -2.29 15.16 -6.29
C CYS A 87 -2.54 13.69 -5.93
N TRP A 88 -2.91 13.48 -4.67
CA TRP A 88 -3.15 12.12 -4.18
C TRP A 88 -4.42 11.51 -4.74
N PHE A 89 -5.41 12.32 -5.08
CA PHE A 89 -6.59 11.82 -5.75
C PHE A 89 -6.20 11.08 -7.03
N ASP A 90 -5.36 11.72 -7.85
CA ASP A 90 -4.91 11.10 -9.10
C ASP A 90 -3.97 9.93 -8.86
N ALA A 91 -3.17 10.01 -7.80
CA ALA A 91 -2.26 8.92 -7.46
C ALA A 91 -3.03 7.62 -7.19
N PHE A 92 -4.06 7.70 -6.36
CA PHE A 92 -4.84 6.52 -6.04
C PHE A 92 -5.71 6.06 -7.20
N ALA A 93 -6.18 7.01 -8.03
CA ALA A 93 -6.90 6.64 -9.26
C ALA A 93 -6.01 5.85 -10.21
N ARG A 94 -4.76 6.29 -10.35
CA ARG A 94 -3.80 5.58 -11.20
C ARG A 94 -3.51 4.19 -10.65
N LEU A 95 -3.29 4.08 -9.34
CA LEU A 95 -3.08 2.79 -8.71
C LEU A 95 -4.25 1.85 -8.97
N ASP A 96 -5.47 2.35 -8.77
CA ASP A 96 -6.66 1.54 -8.98
C ASP A 96 -6.75 1.03 -10.41
N GLY A 97 -6.42 1.89 -11.38
CA GLY A 97 -6.43 1.50 -12.79
C GLY A 97 -5.42 0.42 -13.15
N LEU A 98 -4.38 0.26 -12.33
CA LEU A 98 -3.34 -0.74 -12.57
C LEU A 98 -3.55 -2.03 -11.78
N VAL A 99 -4.57 -2.09 -10.92
CA VAL A 99 -4.95 -3.31 -10.22
C VAL A 99 -5.89 -4.10 -11.12
N GLU A 100 -5.42 -5.26 -11.56
CA GLU A 100 -6.21 -6.09 -12.48
C GLU A 100 -7.28 -6.86 -11.73
N GLN A 101 -8.47 -6.95 -12.32
CA GLN A 101 -9.59 -7.65 -11.68
C GLN A 101 -9.42 -9.16 -11.66
N LYS A 102 -8.68 -9.70 -12.61
CA LYS A 102 -8.52 -11.15 -12.72
C LYS A 102 -7.36 -11.68 -11.90
N THR A 103 -6.43 -10.82 -11.54
CA THR A 103 -5.22 -11.22 -10.81
C THR A 103 -5.31 -10.74 -9.37
N LYS A 104 -5.19 -11.68 -8.45
CA LYS A 104 -5.14 -11.32 -7.04
C LYS A 104 -3.93 -10.45 -6.76
N THR A 105 -4.14 -9.36 -6.05
CA THR A 105 -3.12 -8.36 -5.83
C THR A 105 -3.10 -7.94 -4.36
N VAL A 106 -1.90 -7.83 -3.82
CA VAL A 106 -1.66 -7.19 -2.53
C VAL A 106 -0.96 -5.87 -2.80
N VAL A 107 -1.54 -4.79 -2.34
CA VAL A 107 -0.95 -3.46 -2.41
C VAL A 107 -0.51 -3.07 -1.00
N LEU A 108 0.77 -2.81 -0.83
CA LEU A 108 1.30 -2.36 0.44
C LEU A 108 1.68 -0.89 0.33
N LEU A 109 1.02 -0.07 1.14
CA LEU A 109 1.40 1.33 1.30
C LEU A 109 2.21 1.41 2.58
N ASP A 110 3.53 1.44 2.42
CA ASP A 110 4.46 1.39 3.55
C ASP A 110 4.91 2.79 3.94
N GLU A 111 5.21 2.98 5.21
CA GLU A 111 5.57 4.28 5.78
C GLU A 111 4.53 5.33 5.40
N ILE A 112 3.28 4.98 5.63
CA ILE A 112 2.16 5.79 5.17
C ILE A 112 2.08 7.14 5.89
N SER A 113 2.58 7.22 7.12
CA SER A 113 2.62 8.50 7.82
C SER A 113 3.60 9.48 7.16
N TRP A 114 4.70 8.97 6.61
CA TRP A 114 5.61 9.81 5.83
C TRP A 114 4.97 10.21 4.50
N MET A 115 4.33 9.23 3.84
CA MET A 115 3.74 9.43 2.51
C MET A 115 2.77 10.61 2.51
N GLY A 116 1.90 10.69 3.50
CA GLY A 116 0.87 11.71 3.57
C GLY A 116 1.20 12.92 4.46
N MET A 117 2.42 13.00 4.96
CA MET A 117 2.76 13.97 6.00
C MET A 117 2.55 15.43 5.58
N PHE A 118 2.80 15.74 4.32
CA PHE A 118 2.80 17.13 3.85
C PHE A 118 1.53 17.55 3.14
N ASP A 119 0.47 16.73 3.21
CA ASP A 119 -0.80 17.07 2.59
C ASP A 119 -1.94 16.73 3.55
N VAL A 120 -2.58 17.78 4.07
CA VAL A 120 -3.69 17.59 5.01
C VAL A 120 -4.85 16.84 4.39
N ASN A 121 -4.94 16.82 3.07
CA ASN A 121 -6.02 16.13 2.36
C ASN A 121 -5.73 14.64 2.13
N PHE A 122 -4.51 14.18 2.40
CA PHE A 122 -4.12 12.80 2.13
C PHE A 122 -5.04 11.79 2.78
N PRO A 123 -5.35 11.88 4.09
CA PRO A 123 -6.23 10.88 4.70
C PRO A 123 -7.61 10.83 4.06
N GLY A 124 -8.16 12.00 3.72
CA GLY A 124 -9.46 12.06 3.06
C GLY A 124 -9.43 11.47 1.65
N GLU A 125 -8.34 11.73 0.92
CA GLU A 125 -8.18 11.17 -0.42
C GLU A 125 -8.02 9.65 -0.37
N LEU A 126 -7.31 9.15 0.62
CA LEU A 126 -7.17 7.71 0.80
C LEU A 126 -8.50 7.07 1.15
N LYS A 127 -9.27 7.70 2.04
CA LYS A 127 -10.60 7.22 2.40
C LYS A 127 -11.52 7.19 1.18
N TYR A 128 -11.50 8.26 0.38
CA TYR A 128 -12.29 8.31 -0.84
C TYR A 128 -11.91 7.17 -1.78
N ALA A 129 -10.61 6.96 -1.96
CA ALA A 129 -10.12 5.91 -2.84
C ALA A 129 -10.58 4.54 -2.36
N TRP A 130 -10.53 4.28 -1.05
CA TRP A 130 -11.02 3.02 -0.53
C TRP A 130 -12.52 2.88 -0.76
N ASP A 131 -13.30 3.87 -0.36
CA ASP A 131 -14.77 3.79 -0.41
C ASP A 131 -15.28 3.65 -1.84
N ASN A 132 -14.66 4.33 -2.78
CA ASN A 132 -15.20 4.46 -4.13
C ASN A 132 -14.44 3.69 -5.21
N ARG A 133 -13.25 3.20 -4.91
CA ARG A 133 -12.43 2.48 -5.89
C ARG A 133 -12.01 1.10 -5.38
N PHE A 134 -11.15 1.07 -4.37
CA PHE A 134 -10.52 -0.19 -3.95
C PHE A 134 -11.52 -1.20 -3.38
N SER A 135 -12.49 -0.72 -2.60
CA SER A 135 -13.49 -1.61 -2.00
C SER A 135 -14.38 -2.30 -3.05
N LYS A 136 -14.39 -1.78 -4.26
CA LYS A 136 -15.19 -2.37 -5.35
C LYS A 136 -14.47 -3.54 -6.04
N ARG A 137 -13.20 -3.76 -5.72
CA ARG A 137 -12.42 -4.84 -6.31
C ARG A 137 -12.65 -6.13 -5.52
N ASN A 138 -12.67 -7.28 -6.19
CA ASN A 138 -12.90 -8.54 -5.51
C ASN A 138 -11.62 -9.30 -5.16
N LYS A 139 -10.48 -8.91 -5.70
CA LYS A 139 -9.25 -9.67 -5.53
C LYS A 139 -8.13 -8.75 -5.11
N LEU A 140 -8.37 -7.99 -4.04
CA LEU A 140 -7.45 -6.97 -3.62
C LEU A 140 -7.34 -6.96 -2.10
N ILE A 141 -6.12 -6.95 -1.60
CA ILE A 141 -5.84 -6.62 -0.21
C ILE A 141 -4.97 -5.36 -0.21
N VAL A 142 -5.44 -4.32 0.44
CA VAL A 142 -4.66 -3.10 0.64
C VAL A 142 -4.16 -3.11 2.07
N VAL A 143 -2.85 -3.02 2.22
CA VAL A 143 -2.21 -3.03 3.54
C VAL A 143 -1.58 -1.67 3.77
N LEU A 144 -1.93 -1.06 4.88
CA LEU A 144 -1.35 0.21 5.31
C LEU A 144 -0.38 -0.06 6.45
N CYS A 145 0.89 0.23 6.23
CA CYS A 145 1.90 0.07 7.25
C CYS A 145 2.51 1.41 7.61
N GLY A 146 2.73 1.60 8.90
CA GLY A 146 3.43 2.75 9.40
C GLY A 146 4.02 2.41 10.75
N SER A 147 5.09 3.09 11.12
CA SER A 147 5.64 2.91 12.44
C SER A 147 4.92 3.81 13.43
N VAL A 148 4.77 3.30 14.63
CA VAL A 148 4.27 4.14 15.72
C VAL A 148 5.37 5.14 16.01
N SER A 149 4.97 6.39 16.09
CA SER A 149 5.89 7.44 16.46
C SER A 149 6.47 7.15 17.83
N SER A 150 7.75 7.14 17.91
CA SER A 150 8.44 6.89 19.19
C SER A 150 8.87 8.20 19.82
#